data_99c7bff1a27e0f5531ddfed0a17424e2
#
_entry.id   99c7bff1a27e0f5531ddfed0a17424e2
#
_cell.length_a   1.000
_cell.length_b   1.000
_cell.length_c   1.000
_cell.angle_alpha   90.00
_cell.angle_beta   90.00
_cell.angle_gamma   90.00
#
_symmetry.space_group_name_H-M   'P 1'
#
loop_
_entity.id
_entity.type
_entity.pdbx_description
1 polymer ?
#
loop_
_entity_poly.entity_id
_entity_poly.type
_entity_poly.pdbx_seq_one_letter_code
_entity_poly.pdbx_strand_id
1 'polypeptide(L)'
;MNIAAQIVGAFGILFSLLSFQFAKRKYILVSQMTASALFALQLFMVGAITGGCLDTIAFIRALIFMNNQKKWASSKLWLLGFILVMVTTGILTWENGWSILPIIGSVLSTVALWMKTGKHIRMISLLVGPCWLVYNIVNGAYTGAFNEVLAMTSIVIGLLRHDRDSRKVDAQ
;
A
#
# COMPACT_ATOMS: atom_id res chain seq x y z
N MET A 1 -20.89 -13.04 2.59
CA MET A 1 -20.17 -11.90 1.93
C MET A 1 -20.82 -10.60 2.39
N ASN A 2 -20.05 -9.69 2.96
CA ASN A 2 -20.58 -8.38 3.39
C ASN A 2 -20.63 -7.44 2.18
N ILE A 3 -21.81 -7.24 1.59
CA ILE A 3 -22.01 -6.43 0.38
C ILE A 3 -21.61 -4.96 0.63
N ALA A 4 -21.94 -4.42 1.80
CA ALA A 4 -21.57 -3.04 2.16
C ALA A 4 -20.04 -2.84 2.18
N ALA A 5 -19.30 -3.83 2.72
CA ALA A 5 -17.84 -3.79 2.70
C ALA A 5 -17.28 -3.81 1.26
N GLN A 6 -17.88 -4.59 0.35
CA GLN A 6 -17.44 -4.61 -1.05
C GLN A 6 -17.74 -3.29 -1.76
N ILE A 7 -18.86 -2.63 -1.45
CA ILE A 7 -19.18 -1.30 -1.99
C ILE A 7 -18.12 -0.27 -1.52
N VAL A 8 -17.79 -0.27 -0.23
CA VAL A 8 -16.73 0.61 0.32
C VAL A 8 -15.41 0.36 -0.38
N GLY A 9 -15.01 -0.91 -0.55
CA GLY A 9 -13.79 -1.28 -1.27
C GLY A 9 -13.82 -0.87 -2.75
N ALA A 10 -14.97 -0.93 -3.43
CA ALA A 10 -15.12 -0.45 -4.81
C ALA A 10 -14.84 1.07 -4.92
N PHE A 11 -15.30 1.87 -3.97
CA PHE A 11 -14.89 3.28 -3.89
C PHE A 11 -13.38 3.42 -3.63
N GLY A 12 -12.79 2.54 -2.81
CA GLY A 12 -11.34 2.49 -2.62
C GLY A 12 -10.58 2.28 -3.94
N ILE A 13 -11.03 1.32 -4.78
CA ILE A 13 -10.46 1.10 -6.12
C ILE A 13 -10.61 2.34 -6.99
N LEU A 14 -11.78 2.97 -6.99
CA LEU A 14 -12.03 4.18 -7.78
C LEU A 14 -11.00 5.28 -7.43
N PHE A 15 -10.81 5.58 -6.14
CA PHE A 15 -9.81 6.56 -5.72
C PHE A 15 -8.38 6.11 -6.00
N SER A 16 -8.06 4.81 -5.88
CA SER A 16 -6.78 4.24 -6.26
C SER A 16 -6.47 4.49 -7.75
N LEU A 17 -7.43 4.21 -8.63
CA LEU A 17 -7.30 4.43 -10.07
C LEU A 17 -7.23 5.91 -10.43
N LEU A 18 -8.05 6.75 -9.82
CA LEU A 18 -8.03 8.21 -10.02
C LEU A 18 -6.66 8.80 -9.66
N SER A 19 -5.94 8.21 -8.70
CA SER A 19 -4.60 8.69 -8.33
C SER A 19 -3.64 8.71 -9.52
N PHE A 20 -3.77 7.77 -10.45
CA PHE A 20 -2.92 7.70 -11.65
C PHE A 20 -3.28 8.73 -12.73
N GLN A 21 -4.46 9.35 -12.66
CA GLN A 21 -4.92 10.36 -13.62
C GLN A 21 -4.45 11.77 -13.23
N PHE A 22 -4.04 11.99 -11.99
CA PHE A 22 -3.62 13.31 -11.54
C PHE A 22 -2.15 13.59 -11.88
N ALA A 23 -1.89 14.76 -12.49
CA ALA A 23 -0.53 15.23 -12.77
C ALA A 23 0.15 15.84 -11.51
N LYS A 24 -0.63 16.47 -10.63
CA LYS A 24 -0.07 17.13 -9.44
C LYS A 24 0.07 16.14 -8.28
N ARG A 25 1.30 15.98 -7.76
CA ARG A 25 1.64 15.08 -6.65
C ARG A 25 0.68 15.17 -5.47
N LYS A 26 0.23 16.37 -5.11
CA LYS A 26 -0.73 16.58 -4.00
C LYS A 26 -2.03 15.78 -4.21
N TYR A 27 -2.62 15.85 -5.40
CA TYR A 27 -3.87 15.13 -5.70
C TYR A 27 -3.68 13.62 -5.78
N ILE A 28 -2.53 13.15 -6.31
CA ILE A 28 -2.15 11.74 -6.29
C ILE A 28 -2.16 11.21 -4.86
N LEU A 29 -1.44 11.90 -3.97
CA LEU A 29 -1.30 11.48 -2.57
C LEU A 29 -2.63 11.53 -1.81
N VAL A 30 -3.41 12.60 -1.98
CA VAL A 30 -4.75 12.70 -1.36
C VAL A 30 -5.66 11.58 -1.84
N SER A 31 -5.65 11.25 -3.13
CA SER A 31 -6.47 10.18 -3.69
C SER A 31 -6.05 8.80 -3.15
N GLN A 32 -4.74 8.51 -3.08
CA GLN A 32 -4.22 7.29 -2.48
C GLN A 32 -4.55 7.18 -0.99
N MET A 33 -4.46 8.28 -0.24
CA MET A 33 -4.83 8.29 1.16
C MET A 33 -6.33 8.01 1.36
N THR A 34 -7.20 8.60 0.53
CA THR A 34 -8.63 8.30 0.56
C THR A 34 -8.89 6.83 0.26
N ALA A 35 -8.19 6.26 -0.73
CA ALA A 35 -8.27 4.82 -1.04
C ALA A 35 -7.85 3.96 0.17
N SER A 36 -6.71 4.26 0.81
CA SER A 36 -6.26 3.53 2.01
C SER A 36 -7.27 3.61 3.16
N ALA A 37 -7.87 4.78 3.41
CA ALA A 37 -8.90 4.92 4.43
C ALA A 37 -10.13 4.05 4.13
N LEU A 38 -10.55 3.97 2.85
CA LEU A 38 -11.67 3.13 2.42
C LEU A 38 -11.34 1.64 2.53
N PHE A 39 -10.12 1.21 2.19
CA PHE A 39 -9.70 -0.17 2.37
C PHE A 39 -9.57 -0.55 3.85
N ALA A 40 -9.05 0.34 4.70
CA ALA A 40 -9.06 0.12 6.15
C ALA A 40 -10.49 -0.09 6.68
N LEU A 41 -11.43 0.77 6.27
CA LEU A 41 -12.84 0.63 6.63
C LEU A 41 -13.43 -0.69 6.12
N GLN A 42 -13.15 -1.09 4.87
CA GLN A 42 -13.57 -2.37 4.32
C GLN A 42 -13.08 -3.54 5.18
N LEU A 43 -11.79 -3.54 5.56
CA LEU A 43 -11.18 -4.60 6.36
C LEU A 43 -11.83 -4.68 7.74
N PHE A 44 -12.10 -3.56 8.40
CA PHE A 44 -12.87 -3.57 9.66
C PHE A 44 -14.29 -4.12 9.48
N MET A 45 -14.97 -3.79 8.37
CA MET A 45 -16.33 -4.28 8.09
C MET A 45 -16.38 -5.80 7.81
N VAL A 46 -15.30 -6.41 7.34
CA VAL A 46 -15.19 -7.88 7.16
C VAL A 46 -14.60 -8.59 8.38
N GLY A 47 -14.25 -7.84 9.45
CA GLY A 47 -13.69 -8.39 10.67
C GLY A 47 -12.19 -8.63 10.64
N ALA A 48 -11.49 -8.18 9.60
CA ALA A 48 -10.04 -8.30 9.44
C ALA A 48 -9.32 -7.18 10.20
N ILE A 49 -9.31 -7.26 11.52
CA ILE A 49 -8.87 -6.18 12.42
C ILE A 49 -7.39 -5.86 12.22
N THR A 50 -6.53 -6.89 12.14
CA THR A 50 -5.09 -6.69 11.92
C THR A 50 -4.82 -5.85 10.68
N GLY A 51 -5.41 -6.21 9.55
CA GLY A 51 -5.25 -5.47 8.30
C GLY A 51 -5.81 -4.05 8.37
N GLY A 52 -7.00 -3.87 8.97
CA GLY A 52 -7.62 -2.56 9.14
C GLY A 52 -6.77 -1.60 9.99
N CYS A 53 -6.20 -2.08 11.09
CA CYS A 53 -5.28 -1.30 11.92
C CYS A 53 -4.01 -0.92 11.17
N LEU A 54 -3.41 -1.87 10.45
CA LEU A 54 -2.18 -1.63 9.67
C LEU A 54 -2.41 -0.64 8.52
N ASP A 55 -3.54 -0.72 7.83
CA ASP A 55 -3.92 0.26 6.79
C ASP A 55 -4.20 1.65 7.37
N THR A 56 -4.77 1.73 8.56
CA THR A 56 -4.94 3.01 9.26
C THR A 56 -3.59 3.65 9.59
N ILE A 57 -2.63 2.85 10.07
CA ILE A 57 -1.25 3.32 10.30
C ILE A 57 -0.58 3.72 8.99
N ALA A 58 -0.81 2.97 7.91
CA ALA A 58 -0.28 3.30 6.58
C ALA A 58 -0.83 4.64 6.06
N PHE A 59 -2.10 4.96 6.32
CA PHE A 59 -2.68 6.26 6.03
C PHE A 59 -1.94 7.39 6.79
N ILE A 60 -1.72 7.23 8.10
CA ILE A 60 -0.98 8.22 8.91
C ILE A 60 0.46 8.37 8.40
N ARG A 61 1.13 7.24 8.09
CA ARG A 61 2.47 7.23 7.48
C ARG A 61 2.49 8.03 6.18
N ALA A 62 1.50 7.86 5.31
CA ALA A 62 1.41 8.57 4.04
C ALA A 62 1.32 10.09 4.25
N LEU A 63 0.58 10.57 5.26
CA LEU A 63 0.53 11.98 5.66
C LEU A 63 1.91 12.54 6.02
N ILE A 64 2.70 11.77 6.77
CA ILE A 64 4.04 12.21 7.18
C ILE A 64 5.01 12.18 5.99
N PHE A 65 5.00 11.10 5.20
CA PHE A 65 5.89 10.95 4.05
C PHE A 65 5.53 11.89 2.89
N MET A 66 4.31 12.41 2.84
CA MET A 66 3.91 13.49 1.93
C MET A 66 4.74 14.76 2.17
N ASN A 67 5.18 14.97 3.40
CA ASN A 67 5.99 16.12 3.82
C ASN A 67 7.50 15.83 3.86
N ASN A 68 7.99 14.76 3.23
CA ASN A 68 9.40 14.32 3.29
C ASN A 68 10.43 15.33 2.76
N GLN A 69 9.98 16.40 2.10
CA GLN A 69 10.82 17.56 1.74
C GLN A 69 11.26 18.37 2.96
N LYS A 70 10.52 18.27 4.07
CA LYS A 70 10.86 18.98 5.31
C LYS A 70 11.84 18.13 6.13
N LYS A 71 12.84 18.77 6.75
CA LYS A 71 13.89 18.09 7.55
C LYS A 71 13.35 17.15 8.62
N TRP A 72 12.23 17.51 9.27
CA TRP A 72 11.61 16.68 10.31
C TRP A 72 11.02 15.37 9.76
N ALA A 73 10.46 15.39 8.55
CA ALA A 73 9.80 14.22 7.94
C ALA A 73 10.78 13.31 7.16
N SER A 74 12.02 13.79 6.90
CA SER A 74 13.08 13.02 6.23
C SER A 74 13.95 12.21 7.21
N SER A 75 13.68 12.25 8.50
CA SER A 75 14.45 11.53 9.52
C SER A 75 14.21 10.01 9.44
N LYS A 76 15.29 9.23 9.50
CA LYS A 76 15.23 7.75 9.57
C LYS A 76 14.45 7.24 10.80
N LEU A 77 14.28 8.08 11.81
CA LEU A 77 13.47 7.75 13.00
C LEU A 77 12.02 7.47 12.64
N TRP A 78 11.47 8.15 11.62
CA TRP A 78 10.11 7.86 11.13
C TRP A 78 10.00 6.47 10.50
N LEU A 79 11.01 6.06 9.72
CA LEU A 79 11.05 4.71 9.16
C LEU A 79 11.03 3.65 10.26
N LEU A 80 11.95 3.75 11.21
CA LEU A 80 12.06 2.80 12.32
C LEU A 80 10.82 2.84 13.23
N GLY A 81 10.31 4.02 13.53
CA GLY A 81 9.11 4.22 14.33
C GLY A 81 7.89 3.56 13.69
N PHE A 82 7.66 3.75 12.38
CA PHE A 82 6.54 3.09 11.70
C PHE A 82 6.69 1.58 11.62
N ILE A 83 7.89 1.06 11.37
CA ILE A 83 8.12 -0.39 11.39
C ILE A 83 7.79 -0.95 12.77
N LEU A 84 8.28 -0.32 13.83
CA LEU A 84 8.02 -0.75 15.20
C LEU A 84 6.53 -0.72 15.53
N VAL A 85 5.85 0.39 15.23
CA VAL A 85 4.40 0.54 15.46
C VAL A 85 3.61 -0.50 14.68
N MET A 86 3.93 -0.74 13.39
CA MET A 86 3.24 -1.74 12.57
C MET A 86 3.42 -3.16 13.08
N VAL A 87 4.65 -3.54 13.45
CA VAL A 87 4.92 -4.88 14.01
C VAL A 87 4.21 -5.04 15.35
N THR A 88 4.30 -4.06 16.24
CA THR A 88 3.64 -4.11 17.56
C THR A 88 2.12 -4.18 17.39
N THR A 89 1.53 -3.34 16.54
CA THR A 89 0.09 -3.39 16.27
C THR A 89 -0.33 -4.73 15.68
N GLY A 90 0.42 -5.27 14.71
CA GLY A 90 0.12 -6.55 14.11
C GLY A 90 0.19 -7.72 15.10
N ILE A 91 1.11 -7.67 16.07
CA ILE A 91 1.18 -8.67 17.16
C ILE A 91 0.01 -8.51 18.12
N LEU A 92 -0.32 -7.28 18.52
CA LEU A 92 -1.41 -7.01 19.46
C LEU A 92 -2.81 -7.30 18.88
N THR A 93 -2.96 -7.17 17.56
CA THR A 93 -4.22 -7.44 16.85
C THR A 93 -4.22 -8.79 16.14
N TRP A 94 -3.35 -9.70 16.53
CA TRP A 94 -3.20 -11.02 15.90
C TRP A 94 -4.48 -11.84 16.01
N GLU A 95 -5.09 -12.19 14.87
CA GLU A 95 -6.34 -12.96 14.82
C GLU A 95 -6.09 -14.44 14.51
N ASN A 96 -5.19 -14.70 13.56
CA ASN A 96 -4.86 -16.04 13.09
C ASN A 96 -3.53 -16.03 12.31
N GLY A 97 -3.09 -17.20 11.81
CA GLY A 97 -1.82 -17.32 11.10
C GLY A 97 -1.68 -16.43 9.86
N TRP A 98 -2.79 -16.04 9.23
CA TRP A 98 -2.79 -15.14 8.08
C TRP A 98 -2.47 -13.69 8.44
N SER A 99 -2.58 -13.31 9.71
CA SER A 99 -2.22 -11.97 10.21
C SER A 99 -0.74 -11.63 9.99
N ILE A 100 0.12 -12.63 9.76
CA ILE A 100 1.53 -12.40 9.42
C ILE A 100 1.69 -11.68 8.07
N LEU A 101 0.79 -11.92 7.11
CA LEU A 101 0.88 -11.39 5.76
C LEU A 101 0.75 -9.86 5.70
N PRO A 102 -0.28 -9.22 6.30
CA PRO A 102 -0.39 -7.77 6.31
C PRO A 102 0.73 -7.12 7.13
N ILE A 103 1.29 -7.78 8.15
CA ILE A 103 2.46 -7.28 8.89
C ILE A 103 3.67 -7.20 7.96
N ILE A 104 4.01 -8.30 7.27
CA ILE A 104 5.13 -8.34 6.32
C ILE A 104 4.88 -7.32 5.19
N GLY A 105 3.69 -7.29 4.61
CA GLY A 105 3.31 -6.36 3.56
C GLY A 105 3.47 -4.89 3.98
N SER A 106 3.04 -4.54 5.19
CA SER A 106 3.14 -3.18 5.73
C SER A 106 4.59 -2.76 5.99
N VAL A 107 5.41 -3.66 6.54
CA VAL A 107 6.85 -3.40 6.74
C VAL A 107 7.55 -3.21 5.39
N LEU A 108 7.33 -4.12 4.44
CA LEU A 108 7.91 -4.01 3.09
C LEU A 108 7.47 -2.72 2.39
N SER A 109 6.17 -2.35 2.47
CA SER A 109 5.68 -1.12 1.86
C SER A 109 6.29 0.13 2.51
N THR A 110 6.56 0.09 3.82
CA THR A 110 7.24 1.18 4.53
C THR A 110 8.67 1.36 4.05
N VAL A 111 9.40 0.24 3.88
CA VAL A 111 10.74 0.23 3.31
C VAL A 111 10.72 0.70 1.85
N ALA A 112 9.77 0.22 1.04
CA ALA A 112 9.62 0.64 -0.35
C ALA A 112 9.46 2.17 -0.49
N LEU A 113 8.57 2.76 0.30
CA LEU A 113 8.33 4.22 0.28
C LEU A 113 9.52 5.05 0.76
N TRP A 114 10.44 4.43 1.51
CA TRP A 114 11.68 5.07 1.93
C TRP A 114 12.75 5.07 0.84
N MET A 115 12.67 4.15 -0.13
CA MET A 115 13.64 4.08 -1.22
C MET A 115 13.57 5.33 -2.11
N LYS A 116 14.75 5.80 -2.56
CA LYS A 116 14.87 6.98 -3.44
C LYS A 116 14.67 6.63 -4.91
N THR A 117 14.94 5.37 -5.30
CA THR A 117 14.97 4.92 -6.70
C THR A 117 13.64 4.24 -7.06
N GLY A 118 12.97 4.73 -8.09
CA GLY A 118 11.69 4.17 -8.54
C GLY A 118 11.72 2.68 -8.86
N LYS A 119 12.86 2.15 -9.36
CA LYS A 119 13.05 0.72 -9.60
C LYS A 119 12.96 -0.10 -8.32
N HIS A 120 13.67 0.29 -7.26
CA HIS A 120 13.63 -0.41 -5.97
C HIS A 120 12.26 -0.32 -5.32
N ILE A 121 11.59 0.84 -5.41
CA ILE A 121 10.21 0.98 -4.93
C ILE A 121 9.31 -0.05 -5.60
N ARG A 122 9.34 -0.17 -6.94
CA ARG A 122 8.52 -1.11 -7.69
C ARG A 122 8.84 -2.57 -7.36
N MET A 123 10.13 -2.94 -7.28
CA MET A 123 10.55 -4.30 -6.95
C MET A 123 10.06 -4.74 -5.57
N ILE A 124 10.21 -3.89 -4.56
CA ILE A 124 9.74 -4.19 -3.20
C ILE A 124 8.21 -4.21 -3.18
N SER A 125 7.55 -3.25 -3.83
CA SER A 125 6.08 -3.20 -3.90
C SER A 125 5.48 -4.43 -4.60
N LEU A 126 6.21 -5.05 -5.53
CA LEU A 126 5.77 -6.31 -6.14
C LEU A 126 5.73 -7.47 -5.14
N LEU A 127 6.53 -7.43 -4.09
CA LEU A 127 6.50 -8.42 -3.00
C LEU A 127 5.40 -8.10 -1.98
N VAL A 128 4.97 -6.84 -1.88
CA VAL A 128 3.87 -6.41 -1.00
C VAL A 128 2.53 -6.94 -1.49
N GLY A 129 2.28 -6.86 -2.80
CA GLY A 129 1.01 -7.23 -3.41
C GLY A 129 0.53 -8.64 -3.06
N PRO A 130 1.33 -9.70 -3.19
CA PRO A 130 0.93 -11.05 -2.82
C PRO A 130 0.53 -11.20 -1.35
N CYS A 131 1.21 -10.50 -0.43
CA CYS A 131 0.88 -10.54 0.99
C CYS A 131 -0.54 -10.00 1.24
N TRP A 132 -0.85 -8.83 0.72
CA TRP A 132 -2.17 -8.22 0.86
C TRP A 132 -3.24 -8.95 0.04
N LEU A 133 -2.91 -9.46 -1.15
CA LEU A 133 -3.83 -10.23 -1.99
C LEU A 133 -4.36 -11.45 -1.24
N VAL A 134 -3.47 -12.28 -0.72
CA VAL A 134 -3.84 -13.50 0.00
C VAL A 134 -4.63 -13.16 1.26
N TYR A 135 -4.17 -12.17 2.05
CA TYR A 135 -4.88 -11.73 3.25
C TYR A 135 -6.29 -11.25 2.96
N ASN A 136 -6.47 -10.43 1.93
CA ASN A 136 -7.77 -9.92 1.51
C ASN A 136 -8.72 -11.05 1.04
N ILE A 137 -8.22 -12.03 0.29
CA ILE A 137 -9.01 -13.18 -0.15
C ILE A 137 -9.51 -13.99 1.05
N VAL A 138 -8.60 -14.33 1.98
CA VAL A 138 -8.92 -15.13 3.16
C VAL A 138 -9.97 -14.47 4.05
N ASN A 139 -9.91 -13.14 4.17
CA ASN A 139 -10.86 -12.36 4.98
C ASN A 139 -12.11 -11.89 4.21
N GLY A 140 -12.28 -12.26 2.95
CA GLY A 140 -13.46 -11.91 2.15
C GLY A 140 -13.51 -10.45 1.70
N ALA A 141 -12.37 -9.74 1.71
CA ALA A 141 -12.23 -8.37 1.19
C ALA A 141 -11.90 -8.40 -0.31
N TYR A 142 -12.80 -8.95 -1.12
CA TYR A 142 -12.53 -9.26 -2.54
C TYR A 142 -12.21 -8.04 -3.39
N THR A 143 -12.82 -6.89 -3.12
CA THR A 143 -12.48 -5.65 -3.84
C THR A 143 -11.08 -5.16 -3.49
N GLY A 144 -10.64 -5.30 -2.23
CA GLY A 144 -9.25 -5.08 -1.84
C GLY A 144 -8.29 -6.03 -2.58
N ALA A 145 -8.63 -7.33 -2.64
CA ALA A 145 -7.85 -8.32 -3.39
C ALA A 145 -7.75 -7.96 -4.88
N PHE A 146 -8.84 -7.52 -5.50
CA PHE A 146 -8.84 -7.08 -6.90
C PHE A 146 -7.95 -5.84 -7.11
N ASN A 147 -7.96 -4.88 -6.18
CA ASN A 147 -7.05 -3.73 -6.22
C ASN A 147 -5.58 -4.16 -6.22
N GLU A 148 -5.20 -5.19 -5.45
CA GLU A 148 -3.82 -5.69 -5.43
C GLU A 148 -3.40 -6.29 -6.79
N VAL A 149 -4.30 -7.00 -7.47
CA VAL A 149 -4.05 -7.52 -8.83
C VAL A 149 -3.82 -6.36 -9.82
N LEU A 150 -4.66 -5.31 -9.77
CA LEU A 150 -4.49 -4.11 -10.60
C LEU A 150 -3.16 -3.40 -10.32
N ALA A 151 -2.81 -3.25 -9.02
CA ALA A 151 -1.56 -2.61 -8.61
C ALA A 151 -0.34 -3.40 -9.09
N MET A 152 -0.30 -4.73 -8.87
CA MET A 152 0.79 -5.58 -9.34
C MET A 152 0.93 -5.54 -10.87
N THR A 153 -0.18 -5.60 -11.61
CA THR A 153 -0.18 -5.49 -13.06
C THR A 153 0.41 -4.16 -13.52
N SER A 154 0.00 -3.07 -12.89
CA SER A 154 0.54 -1.73 -13.17
C SER A 154 2.04 -1.63 -12.88
N ILE A 155 2.51 -2.24 -11.78
CA ILE A 155 3.94 -2.28 -11.41
C ILE A 155 4.74 -3.05 -12.46
N VAL A 156 4.26 -4.23 -12.90
CA VAL A 156 4.93 -5.04 -13.92
C VAL A 156 5.03 -4.28 -15.24
N ILE A 157 3.94 -3.68 -15.70
CA ILE A 157 3.96 -2.84 -16.93
C ILE A 157 4.96 -1.69 -16.78
N GLY A 158 4.99 -1.03 -15.63
CA GLY A 158 5.93 0.05 -15.33
C GLY A 158 7.40 -0.39 -15.35
N LEU A 159 7.70 -1.57 -14.82
CA LEU A 159 9.05 -2.15 -14.85
C LEU A 159 9.48 -2.48 -16.30
N LEU A 160 8.61 -3.16 -17.05
CA LEU A 160 8.90 -3.52 -18.44
C LEU A 160 9.12 -2.30 -19.35
N ARG A 161 8.34 -1.25 -19.14
CA ARG A 161 8.46 0.00 -19.91
C ARG A 161 9.77 0.74 -19.60
N HIS A 162 10.13 0.82 -18.33
CA HIS A 162 11.32 1.56 -17.90
C HIS A 162 12.64 0.84 -18.24
N ASP A 163 12.66 -0.51 -18.22
CA ASP A 163 13.82 -1.29 -18.67
C ASP A 163 14.04 -1.17 -20.19
N ARG A 164 13.00 -0.92 -20.98
CA ARG A 164 13.15 -0.65 -22.42
C ARG A 164 13.79 0.71 -22.69
N ASP A 165 13.46 1.72 -21.91
CA ASP A 165 13.98 3.08 -22.09
C ASP A 165 15.44 3.17 -21.65
N SER A 166 15.85 2.52 -20.56
CA SER A 166 17.24 2.47 -20.13
C SER A 166 18.14 1.73 -21.13
N ARG A 167 17.71 0.61 -21.71
CA ARG A 167 18.49 -0.11 -22.74
C ARG A 167 18.64 0.67 -24.03
N LYS A 168 17.74 1.58 -24.36
CA LYS A 168 17.85 2.45 -25.53
C LYS A 168 18.88 3.58 -25.34
N VAL A 169 19.02 4.06 -24.10
CA VAL A 169 20.01 5.08 -23.75
C VAL A 169 21.42 4.48 -23.69
N ASP A 170 21.57 3.23 -23.23
CA ASP A 170 22.86 2.52 -23.20
C ASP A 170 23.34 2.02 -24.58
N ALA A 171 22.46 2.03 -25.59
CA ALA A 171 22.75 1.59 -26.96
C ALA A 171 23.05 2.76 -27.94
N GLN A 172 23.05 4.00 -27.49
CA GLN A 172 23.44 5.22 -28.24
C GLN A 172 24.77 5.76 -27.74
#